data_8fb73182024d8db6a725fe298a2bcbc8
#
_entry.id   8fb73182024d8db6a725fe298a2bcbc8
#
_cell.length_a   1.000
_cell.length_b   1.000
_cell.length_c   1.000
_cell.angle_alpha   90.00
_cell.angle_beta   90.00
_cell.angle_gamma   90.00
#
_symmetry.space_group_name_H-M   'P 1'
#
loop_
_entity.id
_entity.type
_entity.pdbx_description
1 polymer ?
#
loop_
_entity_poly.entity_id
_entity_poly.type
_entity_poly.pdbx_seq_one_letter_code
_entity_poly.pdbx_strand_id
1 'polypeptide(L)'
;KLPDKVVIHINDTHPTMAIPEMMRLLMDEKGLGWDEAWDIVTHVFAYTNHTVMSEALEKWPLDMFRKILPRVYMIVEEMNRRLMIRLNEVYPNDSAKHKYMAIISDNQIFMANMCLASCFAVNGVSKLHTDILKQDIFADYYNMNNDHFYAITNGITFRRWIANCNPELTELISSKIGKNWIKDASELSKLKKYAKDPAFKKQFA
;
A
#
# COMPACT_ATOMS: atom_id res chain seq x y z
N LYS A 1 -3.51 16.76 -18.00
CA LYS A 1 -2.07 16.67 -18.40
C LYS A 1 -1.15 16.19 -17.28
N LEU A 2 -1.40 16.55 -16.01
CA LEU A 2 -0.59 16.03 -14.89
C LEU A 2 -0.78 14.52 -14.69
N PRO A 3 -2.02 14.00 -14.65
CA PRO A 3 -2.25 12.54 -14.54
C PRO A 3 -1.62 11.69 -15.66
N ASP A 4 -1.46 12.27 -16.87
CA ASP A 4 -0.84 11.57 -17.99
C ASP A 4 0.69 11.43 -17.87
N LYS A 5 1.31 12.13 -16.94
CA LYS A 5 2.77 12.28 -16.85
C LYS A 5 3.36 11.92 -15.50
N VAL A 6 2.55 11.93 -14.44
CA VAL A 6 3.02 11.79 -13.06
C VAL A 6 2.18 10.78 -12.30
N VAL A 7 2.85 9.89 -11.60
CA VAL A 7 2.26 9.05 -10.54
C VAL A 7 3.05 9.32 -9.27
N ILE A 8 2.35 9.61 -8.19
CA ILE A 8 2.92 9.76 -6.86
C ILE A 8 2.54 8.54 -6.04
N HIS A 9 3.55 7.82 -5.56
CA HIS A 9 3.37 6.59 -4.83
C HIS A 9 3.43 6.82 -3.32
N ILE A 10 2.31 6.59 -2.64
CA ILE A 10 2.22 6.58 -1.18
C ILE A 10 2.73 5.23 -0.67
N ASN A 11 3.99 5.22 -0.26
CA ASN A 11 4.65 4.01 0.24
C ASN A 11 4.37 3.84 1.74
N ASP A 12 3.44 2.97 2.09
CA ASP A 12 2.72 2.93 3.36
C ASP A 12 1.97 4.25 3.63
N THR A 13 1.46 4.45 4.83
CA THR A 13 0.69 5.66 5.18
C THR A 13 1.54 6.87 5.58
N HIS A 14 2.85 6.71 5.72
CA HIS A 14 3.74 7.80 6.18
C HIS A 14 3.63 9.08 5.35
N PRO A 15 3.60 9.05 3.99
CA PRO A 15 3.46 10.26 3.19
C PRO A 15 2.02 10.59 2.79
N THR A 16 0.98 10.04 3.45
CA THR A 16 -0.44 10.25 3.10
C THR A 16 -0.83 11.73 3.03
N MET A 17 -0.18 12.58 3.82
CA MET A 17 -0.41 14.02 3.81
C MET A 17 -0.15 14.69 2.46
N ALA A 18 0.59 14.05 1.55
CA ALA A 18 0.78 14.54 0.19
C ALA A 18 -0.54 14.66 -0.58
N ILE A 19 -1.55 13.85 -0.24
CA ILE A 19 -2.87 13.86 -0.89
C ILE A 19 -3.61 15.18 -0.63
N PRO A 20 -3.95 15.53 0.62
CA PRO A 20 -4.63 16.79 0.89
C PRO A 20 -3.73 18.01 0.63
N GLU A 21 -2.42 17.91 0.73
CA GLU A 21 -1.50 18.98 0.36
C GLU A 21 -1.53 19.25 -1.15
N MET A 22 -1.60 18.23 -1.99
CA MET A 22 -1.78 18.43 -3.45
C MET A 22 -3.11 19.14 -3.73
N MET A 23 -4.20 18.77 -3.04
CA MET A 23 -5.47 19.50 -3.13
C MET A 23 -5.28 20.98 -2.79
N ARG A 24 -4.59 21.27 -1.67
CA ARG A 24 -4.30 22.66 -1.26
C ARG A 24 -3.53 23.43 -2.33
N LEU A 25 -2.47 22.85 -2.87
CA LEU A 25 -1.65 23.48 -3.91
C LEU A 25 -2.46 23.75 -5.20
N LEU A 26 -3.28 22.80 -5.61
CA LEU A 26 -4.11 22.94 -6.81
C LEU A 26 -5.21 23.99 -6.62
N MET A 27 -5.84 24.04 -5.46
CA MET A 27 -6.93 25.00 -5.20
C MET A 27 -6.39 26.38 -4.83
N ASP A 28 -5.51 26.45 -3.82
CA ASP A 28 -5.11 27.74 -3.23
C ASP A 28 -4.02 28.46 -4.05
N GLU A 29 -3.13 27.70 -4.73
CA GLU A 29 -2.03 28.30 -5.49
C GLU A 29 -2.28 28.30 -7.02
N LYS A 30 -3.05 27.33 -7.54
CA LYS A 30 -3.36 27.26 -8.97
C LYS A 30 -4.78 27.73 -9.30
N GLY A 31 -5.62 27.99 -8.30
CA GLY A 31 -6.96 28.52 -8.48
C GLY A 31 -7.97 27.54 -9.07
N LEU A 32 -7.72 26.21 -8.99
CA LEU A 32 -8.66 25.21 -9.48
C LEU A 32 -9.84 25.05 -8.53
N GLY A 33 -10.99 24.70 -9.10
CA GLY A 33 -12.14 24.27 -8.29
C GLY A 33 -11.87 22.91 -7.62
N TRP A 34 -12.67 22.59 -6.59
CA TRP A 34 -12.56 21.32 -5.87
C TRP A 34 -12.61 20.10 -6.80
N ASP A 35 -13.60 20.04 -7.67
CA ASP A 35 -13.84 18.85 -8.49
C ASP A 35 -12.73 18.62 -9.51
N GLU A 36 -12.19 19.71 -10.09
CA GLU A 36 -11.05 19.65 -11.00
C GLU A 36 -9.76 19.22 -10.25
N ALA A 37 -9.51 19.77 -9.06
CA ALA A 37 -8.38 19.37 -8.23
C ALA A 37 -8.50 17.91 -7.78
N TRP A 38 -9.69 17.48 -7.38
CA TRP A 38 -9.96 16.12 -6.94
C TRP A 38 -9.79 15.10 -8.08
N ASP A 39 -10.26 15.43 -9.29
CA ASP A 39 -10.04 14.60 -10.47
C ASP A 39 -8.53 14.38 -10.73
N ILE A 40 -7.74 15.42 -10.64
CA ILE A 40 -6.27 15.31 -10.77
C ILE A 40 -5.70 14.41 -9.66
N VAL A 41 -6.04 14.66 -8.40
CA VAL A 41 -5.51 13.94 -7.24
C VAL A 41 -5.82 12.44 -7.33
N THR A 42 -7.07 12.09 -7.63
CA THR A 42 -7.51 10.69 -7.72
C THR A 42 -6.95 9.93 -8.93
N HIS A 43 -6.27 10.59 -9.85
CA HIS A 43 -5.58 9.97 -10.99
C HIS A 43 -4.04 10.06 -10.89
N VAL A 44 -3.52 10.70 -9.84
CA VAL A 44 -2.07 10.86 -9.63
C VAL A 44 -1.54 9.98 -8.51
N PHE A 45 -2.34 9.73 -7.45
CA PHE A 45 -1.88 8.99 -6.29
C PHE A 45 -2.19 7.49 -6.36
N ALA A 46 -1.18 6.68 -6.02
CA ALA A 46 -1.30 5.24 -5.79
C ALA A 46 -0.77 4.89 -4.39
N TYR A 47 -1.29 3.84 -3.76
CA TYR A 47 -0.98 3.45 -2.39
C TYR A 47 -0.49 2.01 -2.30
N THR A 48 0.63 1.79 -1.59
CA THR A 48 1.08 0.46 -1.19
C THR A 48 0.91 0.28 0.31
N ASN A 49 0.17 -0.74 0.72
CA ASN A 49 0.09 -1.17 2.10
C ASN A 49 1.15 -2.24 2.41
N HIS A 50 1.81 -2.13 3.56
CA HIS A 50 2.85 -3.06 4.02
C HIS A 50 2.47 -3.86 5.26
N THR A 51 1.31 -3.59 5.88
CA THR A 51 0.89 -4.22 7.13
C THR A 51 -0.53 -4.79 7.07
N VAL A 52 -0.77 -5.83 7.86
CA VAL A 52 -2.11 -6.37 8.12
C VAL A 52 -2.53 -6.15 9.59
N MET A 53 -1.65 -5.60 10.40
CA MET A 53 -1.89 -5.37 11.83
C MET A 53 -2.64 -4.05 12.02
N SER A 54 -3.83 -4.10 12.57
CA SER A 54 -4.68 -2.92 12.75
C SER A 54 -4.05 -1.82 13.62
N GLU A 55 -3.23 -2.21 14.60
CA GLU A 55 -2.46 -1.30 15.45
C GLU A 55 -1.35 -0.54 14.71
N ALA A 56 -0.88 -1.07 13.59
CA ALA A 56 0.12 -0.43 12.73
C ALA A 56 -0.50 0.50 11.68
N LEU A 57 -1.82 0.50 11.52
CA LEU A 57 -2.52 1.47 10.67
C LEU A 57 -2.54 2.85 11.35
N GLU A 58 -1.87 3.79 10.73
CA GLU A 58 -1.58 5.10 11.30
C GLU A 58 -2.85 5.95 11.52
N LYS A 59 -2.97 6.51 12.71
CA LYS A 59 -4.08 7.38 13.12
C LYS A 59 -3.52 8.63 13.79
N TRP A 60 -4.10 9.78 13.47
CA TRP A 60 -3.68 11.04 14.07
C TRP A 60 -4.82 11.68 14.86
N PRO A 61 -4.54 12.21 16.08
CA PRO A 61 -5.55 12.96 16.86
C PRO A 61 -6.07 14.16 16.07
N LEU A 62 -7.37 14.27 15.93
CA LEU A 62 -8.04 15.32 15.17
C LEU A 62 -7.72 16.72 15.67
N ASP A 63 -7.75 16.92 16.98
CA ASP A 63 -7.51 18.23 17.61
C ASP A 63 -6.08 18.71 17.36
N MET A 64 -5.10 17.80 17.43
CA MET A 64 -3.72 18.12 17.09
C MET A 64 -3.61 18.56 15.63
N PHE A 65 -4.17 17.77 14.73
CA PHE A 65 -4.12 18.00 13.29
C PHE A 65 -4.77 19.35 12.91
N ARG A 66 -5.98 19.59 13.44
CA ARG A 66 -6.73 20.84 13.24
C ARG A 66 -5.96 22.07 13.71
N LYS A 67 -5.26 21.95 14.83
CA LYS A 67 -4.45 23.05 15.39
C LYS A 67 -3.20 23.36 14.58
N ILE A 68 -2.50 22.33 14.11
CA ILE A 68 -1.21 22.46 13.42
C ILE A 68 -1.39 22.80 11.93
N LEU A 69 -2.38 22.18 11.27
CA LEU A 69 -2.61 22.26 9.83
C LEU A 69 -4.07 22.66 9.51
N PRO A 70 -4.53 23.85 9.95
CA PRO A 70 -5.97 24.21 9.87
C PRO A 70 -6.51 24.20 8.42
N ARG A 71 -5.72 24.66 7.44
CA ARG A 71 -6.18 24.65 6.04
C ARG A 71 -6.27 23.25 5.47
N VAL A 72 -5.28 22.42 5.72
CA VAL A 72 -5.28 21.01 5.28
C VAL A 72 -6.39 20.22 5.97
N TYR A 73 -6.66 20.52 7.25
CA TYR A 73 -7.80 19.95 7.98
C TYR A 73 -9.15 20.22 7.27
N MET A 74 -9.40 21.47 6.83
CA MET A 74 -10.63 21.80 6.08
C MET A 74 -10.77 20.95 4.80
N ILE A 75 -9.65 20.65 4.13
CA ILE A 75 -9.63 19.79 2.95
C ILE A 75 -9.96 18.35 3.33
N VAL A 76 -9.32 17.80 4.37
CA VAL A 76 -9.58 16.43 4.85
C VAL A 76 -11.03 16.29 5.35
N GLU A 77 -11.59 17.31 5.99
CA GLU A 77 -12.99 17.35 6.40
C GLU A 77 -13.95 17.27 5.22
N GLU A 78 -13.68 18.03 4.15
CA GLU A 78 -14.48 17.98 2.92
C GLU A 78 -14.29 16.64 2.17
N MET A 79 -13.06 16.07 2.15
CA MET A 79 -12.84 14.72 1.63
C MET A 79 -13.68 13.69 2.37
N ASN A 80 -13.68 13.75 3.71
CA ASN A 80 -14.49 12.88 4.54
C ASN A 80 -16.00 13.06 4.28
N ARG A 81 -16.47 14.31 4.20
CA ARG A 81 -17.88 14.60 3.90
C ARG A 81 -18.34 13.98 2.58
N ARG A 82 -17.52 14.10 1.53
CA ARG A 82 -17.82 13.52 0.20
C ARG A 82 -17.76 11.99 0.23
N LEU A 83 -16.80 11.42 0.93
CA LEU A 83 -16.75 9.98 1.16
C LEU A 83 -18.01 9.48 1.86
N MET A 84 -18.48 10.16 2.90
CA MET A 84 -19.70 9.78 3.63
C MET A 84 -20.96 9.80 2.73
N ILE A 85 -21.07 10.74 1.81
CA ILE A 85 -22.15 10.74 0.82
C ILE A 85 -22.10 9.47 -0.04
N ARG A 86 -20.91 9.15 -0.59
CA ARG A 86 -20.71 7.94 -1.40
C ARG A 86 -20.97 6.65 -0.61
N LEU A 87 -20.54 6.60 0.65
CA LEU A 87 -20.79 5.44 1.52
C LEU A 87 -22.30 5.26 1.79
N ASN A 88 -23.05 6.34 1.95
CA ASN A 88 -24.49 6.26 2.13
C ASN A 88 -25.22 5.76 0.87
N GLU A 89 -24.69 6.02 -0.31
CA GLU A 89 -25.21 5.47 -1.59
C GLU A 89 -24.91 3.97 -1.72
N VAL A 90 -23.69 3.54 -1.38
CA VAL A 90 -23.23 2.14 -1.55
C VAL A 90 -23.69 1.25 -0.41
N TYR A 91 -23.69 1.75 0.81
CA TYR A 91 -24.04 1.04 2.04
C TYR A 91 -25.15 1.78 2.82
N PRO A 92 -26.35 1.90 2.26
CA PRO A 92 -27.43 2.65 2.91
C PRO A 92 -27.76 2.05 4.28
N ASN A 93 -27.89 2.91 5.31
CA ASN A 93 -28.23 2.54 6.69
C ASN A 93 -27.20 1.66 7.43
N ASP A 94 -25.99 1.49 6.92
CA ASP A 94 -24.91 0.74 7.57
C ASP A 94 -23.95 1.69 8.31
N SER A 95 -24.39 2.19 9.46
CA SER A 95 -23.60 3.12 10.26
C SER A 95 -22.26 2.54 10.76
N ALA A 96 -22.17 1.23 10.91
CA ALA A 96 -20.94 0.55 11.35
C ALA A 96 -19.87 0.63 10.23
N LYS A 97 -20.25 0.33 8.98
CA LYS A 97 -19.35 0.51 7.84
C LYS A 97 -18.98 1.96 7.60
N HIS A 98 -19.95 2.88 7.69
CA HIS A 98 -19.68 4.30 7.57
C HIS A 98 -18.61 4.75 8.57
N LYS A 99 -18.76 4.35 9.84
CA LYS A 99 -17.78 4.67 10.88
C LYS A 99 -16.41 4.05 10.62
N TYR A 100 -16.36 2.79 10.19
CA TYR A 100 -15.11 2.05 9.91
C TYR A 100 -14.36 2.59 8.70
N MET A 101 -15.08 2.98 7.64
CA MET A 101 -14.50 3.48 6.40
C MET A 101 -14.26 4.99 6.39
N ALA A 102 -14.77 5.75 7.37
CA ALA A 102 -14.58 7.19 7.43
C ALA A 102 -13.09 7.57 7.53
N ILE A 103 -12.71 8.67 6.88
CA ILE A 103 -11.39 9.30 7.06
C ILE A 103 -11.30 9.91 8.46
N ILE A 104 -12.38 10.52 8.93
CA ILE A 104 -12.49 11.10 10.28
C ILE A 104 -13.53 10.33 11.07
N SER A 105 -13.11 9.72 12.16
CA SER A 105 -13.97 9.00 13.10
C SER A 105 -13.34 9.01 14.50
N ASP A 106 -14.15 8.94 15.56
CA ASP A 106 -13.71 8.85 16.96
C ASP A 106 -12.59 9.85 17.33
N ASN A 107 -12.73 11.09 16.89
CA ASN A 107 -11.75 12.17 17.10
C ASN A 107 -10.34 11.84 16.55
N GLN A 108 -10.27 11.02 15.51
CA GLN A 108 -9.03 10.62 14.84
C GLN A 108 -9.16 10.73 13.30
N ILE A 109 -8.03 10.93 12.64
CA ILE A 109 -7.88 10.84 11.19
C ILE A 109 -7.21 9.52 10.87
N PHE A 110 -7.83 8.71 10.01
CA PHE A 110 -7.37 7.40 9.58
C PHE A 110 -6.63 7.52 8.25
N MET A 111 -5.31 7.43 8.28
CA MET A 111 -4.47 7.65 7.10
C MET A 111 -4.71 6.63 6.00
N ALA A 112 -4.85 5.34 6.35
CA ALA A 112 -5.16 4.30 5.37
C ALA A 112 -6.50 4.56 4.66
N ASN A 113 -7.55 4.97 5.40
CA ASN A 113 -8.85 5.29 4.82
C ASN A 113 -8.77 6.48 3.85
N MET A 114 -7.92 7.47 4.16
CA MET A 114 -7.65 8.59 3.25
C MET A 114 -7.01 8.10 1.95
N CYS A 115 -6.02 7.20 2.01
CA CYS A 115 -5.42 6.60 0.82
C CYS A 115 -6.44 5.79 0.01
N LEU A 116 -7.22 4.94 0.68
CA LEU A 116 -8.23 4.08 0.04
C LEU A 116 -9.35 4.88 -0.66
N ALA A 117 -9.71 6.04 -0.10
CA ALA A 117 -10.70 6.93 -0.68
C ALA A 117 -10.18 7.76 -1.86
N SER A 118 -8.86 7.93 -2.00
CA SER A 118 -8.27 8.92 -2.91
C SER A 118 -7.38 8.31 -4.00
N CYS A 119 -6.78 7.13 -3.77
CA CYS A 119 -5.82 6.57 -4.72
C CYS A 119 -6.51 5.75 -5.81
N PHE A 120 -6.05 5.90 -7.07
CA PHE A 120 -6.56 5.11 -8.20
C PHE A 120 -6.13 3.65 -8.16
N ALA A 121 -5.06 3.34 -7.43
CA ALA A 121 -4.53 2.00 -7.28
C ALA A 121 -4.04 1.76 -5.85
N VAL A 122 -4.34 0.58 -5.33
CA VAL A 122 -3.92 0.09 -4.01
C VAL A 122 -3.26 -1.26 -4.19
N ASN A 123 -2.07 -1.46 -3.66
CA ASN A 123 -1.47 -2.78 -3.71
C ASN A 123 -0.99 -3.30 -2.37
N GLY A 124 -1.09 -4.61 -2.22
CA GLY A 124 -0.31 -5.36 -1.25
C GLY A 124 1.03 -5.81 -1.84
N VAL A 125 1.94 -6.29 -1.00
CA VAL A 125 3.33 -6.61 -1.35
C VAL A 125 3.57 -8.10 -1.64
N SER A 126 2.52 -8.89 -1.70
CA SER A 126 2.50 -10.28 -2.17
C SER A 126 1.06 -10.67 -2.51
N LYS A 127 0.89 -11.81 -3.22
CA LYS A 127 -0.45 -12.34 -3.50
C LYS A 127 -1.23 -12.61 -2.21
N LEU A 128 -0.63 -13.35 -1.27
CA LEU A 128 -1.25 -13.67 0.03
C LEU A 128 -1.62 -12.40 0.80
N HIS A 129 -0.70 -11.43 0.90
CA HIS A 129 -0.98 -10.16 1.56
C HIS A 129 -2.16 -9.43 0.92
N THR A 130 -2.18 -9.35 -0.40
CA THR A 130 -3.27 -8.68 -1.13
C THR A 130 -4.61 -9.41 -0.96
N ASP A 131 -4.60 -10.74 -0.92
CA ASP A 131 -5.81 -11.53 -0.67
C ASP A 131 -6.36 -11.23 0.75
N ILE A 132 -5.50 -11.10 1.77
CA ILE A 132 -5.90 -10.68 3.13
C ILE A 132 -6.48 -9.25 3.12
N LEU A 133 -5.84 -8.30 2.42
CA LEU A 133 -6.38 -6.93 2.31
C LEU A 133 -7.79 -6.92 1.70
N LYS A 134 -8.02 -7.72 0.65
CA LYS A 134 -9.30 -7.79 -0.06
C LYS A 134 -10.40 -8.49 0.74
N GLN A 135 -10.04 -9.51 1.53
CA GLN A 135 -11.01 -10.38 2.20
C GLN A 135 -11.29 -9.96 3.65
N ASP A 136 -10.37 -9.19 4.26
CA ASP A 136 -10.43 -8.85 5.68
C ASP A 136 -10.20 -7.35 5.91
N ILE A 137 -8.95 -6.88 5.87
CA ILE A 137 -8.56 -5.54 6.35
C ILE A 137 -9.29 -4.40 5.61
N PHE A 138 -9.39 -4.47 4.28
CA PHE A 138 -10.01 -3.46 3.42
C PHE A 138 -11.18 -4.01 2.59
N ALA A 139 -11.83 -5.07 3.10
CA ALA A 139 -12.88 -5.77 2.38
C ALA A 139 -14.01 -4.85 1.90
N ASP A 140 -14.46 -3.92 2.72
CA ASP A 140 -15.53 -2.99 2.36
C ASP A 140 -15.09 -2.00 1.26
N TYR A 141 -13.84 -1.53 1.30
CA TYR A 141 -13.28 -0.72 0.22
C TYR A 141 -13.07 -1.51 -1.06
N TYR A 142 -12.63 -2.76 -0.96
CA TYR A 142 -12.52 -3.64 -2.11
C TYR A 142 -13.88 -3.91 -2.76
N ASN A 143 -14.92 -4.15 -1.98
CA ASN A 143 -16.28 -4.34 -2.48
C ASN A 143 -16.83 -3.09 -3.17
N MET A 144 -16.39 -1.91 -2.76
CA MET A 144 -16.77 -0.64 -3.37
C MET A 144 -16.01 -0.34 -4.67
N ASN A 145 -14.73 -0.76 -4.77
CA ASN A 145 -13.82 -0.49 -5.89
C ASN A 145 -12.89 -1.69 -6.15
N ASN A 146 -13.42 -2.80 -6.65
CA ASN A 146 -12.70 -4.06 -6.77
C ASN A 146 -11.54 -4.04 -7.80
N ASP A 147 -11.60 -3.18 -8.78
CA ASP A 147 -10.59 -3.00 -9.84
C ASP A 147 -9.37 -2.16 -9.41
N HIS A 148 -9.41 -1.55 -8.22
CA HIS A 148 -8.31 -0.74 -7.69
C HIS A 148 -7.24 -1.56 -6.96
N PHE A 149 -7.45 -2.86 -6.66
CA PHE A 149 -6.56 -3.65 -5.81
C PHE A 149 -5.67 -4.61 -6.59
N TYR A 150 -4.37 -4.45 -6.44
CA TYR A 150 -3.33 -5.19 -7.16
C TYR A 150 -2.39 -5.93 -6.21
N ALA A 151 -1.86 -7.07 -6.67
CA ALA A 151 -0.79 -7.78 -5.99
C ALA A 151 0.54 -7.47 -6.68
N ILE A 152 1.40 -6.70 -6.03
CA ILE A 152 2.72 -6.35 -6.54
C ILE A 152 3.76 -6.93 -5.58
N THR A 153 4.37 -8.04 -5.97
CA THR A 153 5.35 -8.74 -5.14
C THR A 153 6.62 -7.92 -4.97
N ASN A 154 7.12 -7.85 -3.75
CA ASN A 154 8.42 -7.25 -3.48
C ASN A 154 9.52 -7.98 -4.26
N GLY A 155 10.48 -7.22 -4.76
CA GLY A 155 11.69 -7.76 -5.35
C GLY A 155 12.65 -8.29 -4.27
N ILE A 156 13.45 -9.30 -4.64
CA ILE A 156 14.53 -9.83 -3.79
C ILE A 156 15.85 -9.86 -4.57
N THR A 157 16.91 -9.39 -3.94
CA THR A 157 18.27 -9.44 -4.48
C THR A 157 18.99 -10.69 -3.94
N PHE A 158 18.73 -11.84 -4.55
CA PHE A 158 19.30 -13.12 -4.10
C PHE A 158 20.83 -13.15 -4.14
N ARG A 159 21.46 -12.40 -5.05
CA ARG A 159 22.92 -12.23 -5.08
C ARG A 159 23.45 -11.61 -3.82
N ARG A 160 22.79 -10.57 -3.27
CA ARG A 160 23.17 -9.97 -2.01
C ARG A 160 22.91 -10.92 -0.85
N TRP A 161 21.68 -11.44 -0.75
CA TRP A 161 21.21 -12.17 0.43
C TRP A 161 21.67 -13.62 0.50
N ILE A 162 22.12 -14.23 -0.62
CA ILE A 162 22.72 -15.55 -0.64
C ILE A 162 24.21 -15.43 -0.95
N ALA A 163 24.55 -15.03 -2.19
CA ALA A 163 25.92 -15.12 -2.68
C ALA A 163 26.91 -14.23 -1.89
N ASN A 164 26.49 -13.07 -1.40
CA ASN A 164 27.36 -12.15 -0.67
C ASN A 164 27.26 -12.32 0.85
N CYS A 165 26.04 -12.49 1.40
CA CYS A 165 25.85 -12.52 2.85
C CYS A 165 26.03 -13.91 3.48
N ASN A 166 25.98 -14.98 2.69
CA ASN A 166 26.16 -16.36 3.17
C ASN A 166 27.13 -17.16 2.27
N PRO A 167 28.45 -17.00 2.44
CA PRO A 167 29.45 -17.68 1.63
C PRO A 167 29.36 -19.20 1.73
N GLU A 168 29.09 -19.76 2.91
CA GLU A 168 29.00 -21.20 3.15
C GLU A 168 27.83 -21.81 2.35
N LEU A 169 26.66 -21.19 2.41
CA LEU A 169 25.51 -21.60 1.61
C LEU A 169 25.78 -21.45 0.12
N THR A 170 26.48 -20.40 -0.30
CA THR A 170 26.89 -20.14 -1.68
C THR A 170 27.79 -21.24 -2.21
N GLU A 171 28.75 -21.68 -1.40
CA GLU A 171 29.67 -22.77 -1.77
C GLU A 171 28.91 -24.10 -1.86
N LEU A 172 28.07 -24.40 -0.87
CA LEU A 172 27.22 -25.58 -0.88
C LEU A 172 26.35 -25.68 -2.14
N ILE A 173 25.61 -24.61 -2.45
CA ILE A 173 24.78 -24.52 -3.67
C ILE A 173 25.64 -24.72 -4.91
N SER A 174 26.72 -23.95 -5.01
CA SER A 174 27.58 -23.94 -6.20
C SER A 174 28.29 -25.30 -6.43
N SER A 175 28.61 -26.03 -5.37
CA SER A 175 29.19 -27.38 -5.44
C SER A 175 28.23 -28.40 -6.08
N LYS A 176 26.92 -28.19 -5.95
CA LYS A 176 25.88 -29.11 -6.43
C LYS A 176 25.33 -28.75 -7.81
N ILE A 177 25.17 -27.47 -8.11
CA ILE A 177 24.50 -27.02 -9.37
C ILE A 177 25.34 -26.06 -10.23
N GLY A 178 26.62 -25.81 -9.85
CA GLY A 178 27.48 -24.84 -10.53
C GLY A 178 27.14 -23.39 -10.11
N LYS A 179 27.80 -22.41 -10.73
CA LYS A 179 27.67 -20.98 -10.35
C LYS A 179 26.68 -20.19 -11.20
N ASN A 180 26.02 -20.81 -12.18
CA ASN A 180 25.10 -20.08 -13.08
C ASN A 180 23.90 -19.48 -12.37
N TRP A 181 23.47 -20.05 -11.26
CA TRP A 181 22.38 -19.53 -10.44
C TRP A 181 22.64 -18.08 -9.95
N ILE A 182 23.90 -17.64 -9.86
CA ILE A 182 24.24 -16.25 -9.50
C ILE A 182 23.76 -15.26 -10.57
N LYS A 183 23.70 -15.69 -11.83
CA LYS A 183 23.19 -14.86 -12.94
C LYS A 183 21.72 -15.10 -13.21
N ASP A 184 21.27 -16.34 -13.07
CA ASP A 184 19.89 -16.77 -13.31
C ASP A 184 19.38 -17.58 -12.11
N ALA A 185 18.48 -16.93 -11.30
CA ALA A 185 17.89 -17.54 -10.12
C ALA A 185 17.04 -18.78 -10.41
N SER A 186 16.56 -18.97 -11.65
CA SER A 186 15.77 -20.16 -12.03
C SER A 186 16.58 -21.45 -11.91
N GLU A 187 17.90 -21.37 -12.04
CA GLU A 187 18.83 -22.47 -11.83
C GLU A 187 18.76 -23.09 -10.43
N LEU A 188 18.35 -22.31 -9.40
CA LEU A 188 18.14 -22.80 -8.04
C LEU A 188 17.11 -23.94 -7.99
N SER A 189 16.20 -24.02 -8.94
CA SER A 189 15.24 -25.12 -9.07
C SER A 189 15.91 -26.51 -9.17
N LYS A 190 17.15 -26.57 -9.66
CA LYS A 190 17.97 -27.80 -9.74
C LYS A 190 18.29 -28.37 -8.37
N LEU A 191 18.20 -27.59 -7.29
CA LEU A 191 18.40 -28.10 -5.93
C LEU A 191 17.28 -29.05 -5.46
N LYS A 192 16.10 -29.03 -6.10
CA LYS A 192 14.97 -29.91 -5.73
C LYS A 192 15.37 -31.38 -5.70
N LYS A 193 16.26 -31.83 -6.59
CA LYS A 193 16.75 -33.22 -6.64
C LYS A 193 17.55 -33.63 -5.40
N TYR A 194 18.13 -32.66 -4.64
CA TYR A 194 18.89 -32.91 -3.42
C TYR A 194 18.04 -32.76 -2.15
N ALA A 195 16.77 -32.40 -2.24
CA ALA A 195 15.91 -32.15 -1.08
C ALA A 195 15.75 -33.38 -0.17
N LYS A 196 15.96 -34.60 -0.68
CA LYS A 196 15.91 -35.85 0.09
C LYS A 196 17.27 -36.46 0.35
N ASP A 197 18.37 -35.88 -0.14
CA ASP A 197 19.74 -36.35 0.06
C ASP A 197 20.20 -36.11 1.51
N PRO A 198 20.48 -37.17 2.31
CA PRO A 198 20.90 -37.02 3.70
C PRO A 198 22.22 -36.25 3.86
N ALA A 199 23.18 -36.45 2.93
CA ALA A 199 24.47 -35.77 2.98
C ALA A 199 24.32 -34.26 2.73
N PHE A 200 23.46 -33.90 1.76
CA PHE A 200 23.13 -32.50 1.50
C PHE A 200 22.42 -31.85 2.69
N LYS A 201 21.45 -32.53 3.28
CA LYS A 201 20.74 -32.04 4.49
C LYS A 201 21.69 -31.80 5.65
N LYS A 202 22.65 -32.71 5.88
CA LYS A 202 23.64 -32.58 6.94
C LYS A 202 24.56 -31.37 6.73
N GLN A 203 24.91 -31.06 5.46
CA GLN A 203 25.73 -29.89 5.14
C GLN A 203 24.93 -28.59 5.21
N PHE A 204 23.60 -28.65 4.99
CA PHE A 204 22.73 -27.48 5.02
C PHE A 204 22.34 -27.08 6.48
N ALA A 205 22.22 -28.06 7.38
CA ALA A 205 21.89 -27.82 8.80
C ALA A 205 23.08 -27.24 9.57
#